data_ca5df3082dd205fa3995d2aa4af020e6
#
_entry.id   ca5df3082dd205fa3995d2aa4af020e6
#
_cell.length_a   1.000
_cell.length_b   1.000
_cell.length_c   1.000
_cell.angle_alpha   90.00
_cell.angle_beta   90.00
_cell.angle_gamma   90.00
#
_symmetry.space_group_name_H-M   'P 1'
#
loop_
_entity.id
_entity.type
_entity.pdbx_description
1 polymer ?
#
loop_
_entity_poly.entity_id
_entity_poly.type
_entity_poly.pdbx_seq_one_letter_code
_entity_poly.pdbx_strand_id
1 'polypeptide(L)'
;EFPEGLFYGGVRPAWSNRVLRQLLRAEAPTCRRLGWIDFHTGLGPRGHGERILAGGNMADLARAKRWWGPEVTSFVDGSSTSAPLTGVNFNAVYDECPRAESAGIALEYGTLPVLDVFNALRADQWLSNHPDPPAATRATIKQQVRDAFYQDADDWKGMVVEQALACTLAAVQALGRGEAAGPA
;
A
#
# COMPACT_ATOMS: atom_id res chain seq x y z
N GLU A 1 4.48 -14.43 -16.47
CA GLU A 1 4.86 -14.61 -17.88
C GLU A 1 6.36 -14.32 -18.09
N PHE A 2 6.94 -13.37 -17.35
CA PHE A 2 8.36 -12.97 -17.47
C PHE A 2 9.03 -13.13 -16.10
N PRO A 3 9.61 -14.31 -15.78
CA PRO A 3 10.22 -14.58 -14.47
C PRO A 3 11.35 -13.61 -14.10
N GLU A 4 12.06 -13.08 -15.07
CA GLU A 4 13.11 -12.07 -14.93
C GLU A 4 12.58 -10.63 -14.89
N GLY A 5 11.27 -10.45 -15.00
CA GLY A 5 10.63 -9.14 -15.02
C GLY A 5 10.53 -8.48 -13.65
N LEU A 6 10.59 -7.15 -13.63
CA LEU A 6 10.58 -6.33 -12.40
C LEU A 6 9.38 -6.60 -11.48
N PHE A 7 8.21 -6.86 -12.05
CA PHE A 7 6.96 -7.07 -11.30
C PHE A 7 6.46 -8.52 -11.34
N TYR A 8 7.38 -9.47 -11.49
CA TYR A 8 7.01 -10.88 -11.49
C TYR A 8 6.57 -11.35 -10.11
N GLY A 9 5.30 -11.76 -10.00
CA GLY A 9 4.69 -12.17 -8.73
C GLY A 9 5.00 -13.61 -8.28
N GLY A 10 5.80 -14.36 -9.06
CA GLY A 10 6.13 -15.75 -8.75
C GLY A 10 5.09 -16.77 -9.26
N VAL A 11 5.37 -18.06 -9.07
CA VAL A 11 4.53 -19.18 -9.54
C VAL A 11 3.58 -19.71 -8.46
N ARG A 12 3.70 -19.22 -7.22
CA ARG A 12 2.87 -19.64 -6.08
C ARG A 12 2.82 -18.54 -5.01
N PRO A 13 1.81 -18.56 -4.13
CA PRO A 13 1.71 -17.59 -3.04
C PRO A 13 2.98 -17.55 -2.18
N ALA A 14 3.49 -16.36 -1.94
CA ALA A 14 4.61 -16.14 -1.04
C ALA A 14 4.25 -16.52 0.41
N TRP A 15 5.25 -16.69 1.25
CA TRP A 15 5.05 -16.97 2.68
C TRP A 15 4.20 -15.88 3.35
N SER A 16 4.49 -14.60 3.09
CA SER A 16 3.75 -13.47 3.63
C SER A 16 2.27 -13.47 3.24
N ASN A 17 1.94 -13.80 1.98
CA ASN A 17 0.55 -13.93 1.54
C ASN A 17 -0.19 -15.03 2.31
N ARG A 18 0.45 -16.18 2.51
CA ARG A 18 -0.15 -17.30 3.27
C ARG A 18 -0.40 -16.94 4.72
N VAL A 19 0.57 -16.27 5.38
CA VAL A 19 0.44 -15.84 6.78
C VAL A 19 -0.66 -14.78 6.92
N LEU A 20 -0.68 -13.78 6.03
CA LEU A 20 -1.74 -12.77 6.02
C LEU A 20 -3.13 -13.41 5.93
N ARG A 21 -3.34 -14.33 4.99
CA ARG A 21 -4.62 -15.02 4.82
C ARG A 21 -4.98 -15.88 6.04
N GLN A 22 -4.01 -16.51 6.69
CA GLN A 22 -4.25 -17.26 7.95
C GLN A 22 -4.73 -16.33 9.07
N LEU A 23 -4.10 -15.17 9.25
CA LEU A 23 -4.51 -14.18 10.24
C LEU A 23 -5.93 -13.68 9.98
N LEU A 24 -6.23 -13.30 8.73
CA LEU A 24 -7.57 -12.85 8.35
C LEU A 24 -8.63 -13.91 8.61
N ARG A 25 -8.38 -15.19 8.26
CA ARG A 25 -9.30 -16.31 8.53
C ARG A 25 -9.54 -16.54 10.01
N ALA A 26 -8.52 -16.37 10.84
CA ALA A 26 -8.65 -16.55 12.28
C ALA A 26 -9.59 -15.50 12.89
N GLU A 27 -9.54 -14.27 12.40
CA GLU A 27 -10.34 -13.14 12.90
C GLU A 27 -11.74 -13.05 12.24
N ALA A 28 -11.91 -13.59 11.03
CA ALA A 28 -13.11 -13.47 10.22
C ALA A 28 -14.42 -13.84 10.95
N PRO A 29 -14.51 -14.87 11.82
CA PRO A 29 -15.75 -15.26 12.49
C PRO A 29 -16.33 -14.16 13.38
N THR A 30 -15.48 -13.36 14.00
CA THR A 30 -15.86 -12.30 14.96
C THR A 30 -15.73 -10.89 14.37
N CYS A 31 -15.03 -10.75 13.25
CA CYS A 31 -14.76 -9.47 12.61
C CYS A 31 -16.03 -8.92 11.92
N ARG A 32 -16.60 -7.86 12.48
CA ARG A 32 -17.69 -7.12 11.86
C ARG A 32 -17.24 -5.97 11.00
N ARG A 33 -16.10 -5.36 11.36
CA ARG A 33 -15.53 -4.19 10.68
C ARG A 33 -14.02 -4.33 10.60
N LEU A 34 -13.46 -3.97 9.45
CA LEU A 34 -12.03 -4.07 9.18
C LEU A 34 -11.52 -2.80 8.50
N GLY A 35 -10.63 -2.08 9.18
CA GLY A 35 -9.87 -0.98 8.60
C GLY A 35 -8.49 -1.46 8.19
N TRP A 36 -8.08 -1.14 6.98
CA TRP A 36 -6.77 -1.50 6.43
C TRP A 36 -5.99 -0.26 6.05
N ILE A 37 -4.76 -0.14 6.53
CA ILE A 37 -3.81 0.87 6.08
C ILE A 37 -2.52 0.16 5.68
N ASP A 38 -2.14 0.28 4.42
CA ASP A 38 -0.89 -0.25 3.88
C ASP A 38 0.08 0.91 3.64
N PHE A 39 1.18 0.95 4.38
CA PHE A 39 2.14 2.05 4.32
C PHE A 39 3.15 1.81 3.22
N HIS A 40 3.22 2.72 2.27
CA HIS A 40 4.08 2.66 1.10
C HIS A 40 4.92 3.93 0.95
N THR A 41 6.00 3.82 0.20
CA THR A 41 6.84 4.95 -0.19
C THR A 41 7.28 4.81 -1.63
N GLY A 42 7.45 5.94 -2.34
CA GLY A 42 8.05 5.94 -3.69
C GLY A 42 7.29 6.73 -4.74
N LEU A 43 6.03 7.07 -4.51
CA LEU A 43 5.21 7.83 -5.47
C LEU A 43 4.71 9.14 -4.86
N GLY A 44 4.59 10.14 -5.70
CA GLY A 44 4.02 11.45 -5.36
C GLY A 44 5.07 12.48 -4.89
N PRO A 45 4.62 13.67 -4.48
CA PRO A 45 5.49 14.73 -3.96
C PRO A 45 6.16 14.30 -2.65
N ARG A 46 7.42 14.67 -2.47
CA ARG A 46 8.21 14.31 -1.29
C ARG A 46 7.47 14.62 0.02
N GLY A 47 7.33 13.61 0.87
CA GLY A 47 6.69 13.71 2.19
C GLY A 47 5.18 13.82 2.17
N HIS A 48 4.54 13.96 1.01
CA HIS A 48 3.08 13.90 0.90
C HIS A 48 2.61 12.44 0.94
N GLY A 49 1.67 12.13 1.82
CA GLY A 49 1.03 10.84 1.95
C GLY A 49 -0.30 10.80 1.19
N GLU A 50 -0.31 10.28 -0.03
CA GLU A 50 -1.54 10.07 -0.79
C GLU A 50 -2.33 8.91 -0.19
N ARG A 51 -3.62 9.12 0.07
CA ARG A 51 -4.55 8.10 0.57
C ARG A 51 -5.20 7.40 -0.61
N ILE A 52 -4.58 6.37 -1.13
CA ILE A 52 -5.04 5.66 -2.32
C ILE A 52 -6.01 4.55 -1.91
N LEU A 53 -7.20 4.49 -2.51
CA LEU A 53 -8.13 3.39 -2.29
C LEU A 53 -7.46 2.04 -2.56
N ALA A 54 -7.47 1.14 -1.57
CA ALA A 54 -7.01 -0.23 -1.73
C ALA A 54 -8.07 -1.18 -2.33
N GLY A 55 -9.33 -0.74 -2.38
CA GLY A 55 -10.45 -1.47 -2.98
C GLY A 55 -10.60 -1.22 -4.48
N GLY A 56 -11.55 -1.90 -5.11
CA GLY A 56 -11.70 -1.94 -6.57
C GLY A 56 -13.00 -1.37 -7.13
N ASN A 57 -13.86 -0.74 -6.33
CA ASN A 57 -15.15 -0.25 -6.80
C ASN A 57 -15.60 1.05 -6.12
N MET A 58 -16.65 1.67 -6.67
CA MET A 58 -17.16 2.96 -6.18
C MET A 58 -17.76 2.89 -4.77
N ALA A 59 -18.31 1.75 -4.34
CA ALA A 59 -18.85 1.59 -2.99
C ALA A 59 -17.72 1.58 -1.95
N ASP A 60 -16.59 0.92 -2.27
CA ASP A 60 -15.40 0.95 -1.43
C ASP A 60 -14.79 2.36 -1.36
N LEU A 61 -14.77 3.08 -2.48
CA LEU A 61 -14.32 4.46 -2.51
C LEU A 61 -15.17 5.36 -1.62
N ALA A 62 -16.48 5.24 -1.71
CA ALA A 62 -17.42 5.99 -0.87
C ALA A 62 -17.19 5.68 0.62
N ARG A 63 -16.97 4.41 0.97
CA ARG A 63 -16.67 3.98 2.34
C ARG A 63 -15.32 4.52 2.81
N ALA A 64 -14.26 4.39 2.00
CA ALA A 64 -12.95 4.93 2.32
C ALA A 64 -12.97 6.45 2.53
N LYS A 65 -13.71 7.20 1.69
CA LYS A 65 -13.92 8.63 1.87
C LYS A 65 -14.67 8.98 3.17
N ARG A 66 -15.61 8.15 3.61
CA ARG A 66 -16.27 8.35 4.93
C ARG A 66 -15.30 8.14 6.10
N TRP A 67 -14.33 7.22 5.96
CA TRP A 67 -13.41 6.88 7.04
C TRP A 67 -12.18 7.80 7.09
N TRP A 68 -11.61 8.15 5.95
CA TRP A 68 -10.36 8.91 5.85
C TRP A 68 -10.50 10.29 5.21
N GLY A 69 -11.71 10.70 4.86
CA GLY A 69 -11.97 12.02 4.29
C GLY A 69 -12.08 12.04 2.76
N PRO A 70 -12.57 13.16 2.20
CA PRO A 70 -12.84 13.31 0.77
C PRO A 70 -11.60 13.24 -0.12
N GLU A 71 -10.41 13.40 0.47
CA GLU A 71 -9.11 13.42 -0.22
C GLU A 71 -8.62 12.00 -0.61
N VAL A 72 -9.37 10.94 -0.28
CA VAL A 72 -9.05 9.58 -0.76
C VAL A 72 -9.16 9.56 -2.27
N THR A 73 -8.06 9.17 -2.92
CA THR A 73 -7.93 9.04 -4.37
C THR A 73 -8.14 7.59 -4.82
N SER A 74 -8.41 7.38 -6.10
CA SER A 74 -8.61 6.04 -6.65
C SER A 74 -8.28 5.99 -8.13
N PHE A 75 -7.78 4.85 -8.59
CA PHE A 75 -7.69 4.54 -10.02
C PHE A 75 -9.09 4.33 -10.64
N VAL A 76 -10.12 4.04 -9.83
CA VAL A 76 -11.50 3.80 -10.31
C VAL A 76 -12.13 5.07 -10.89
N ASP A 77 -11.87 6.22 -10.26
CA ASP A 77 -12.32 7.53 -10.73
C ASP A 77 -11.21 8.36 -11.41
N GLY A 78 -10.00 7.79 -11.53
CA GLY A 78 -8.86 8.42 -12.18
C GLY A 78 -8.18 9.52 -11.37
N SER A 79 -8.49 9.65 -10.07
CA SER A 79 -7.92 10.70 -9.21
C SER A 79 -6.56 10.34 -8.60
N SER A 80 -6.17 9.04 -8.62
CA SER A 80 -4.91 8.57 -8.02
C SER A 80 -3.72 8.72 -8.95
N THR A 81 -2.54 8.95 -8.37
CA THR A 81 -1.24 8.84 -9.05
C THR A 81 -0.84 7.39 -9.34
N SER A 82 -1.46 6.40 -8.68
CA SER A 82 -1.21 4.99 -8.89
C SER A 82 -1.85 4.49 -10.19
N ALA A 83 -1.13 3.63 -10.90
CA ALA A 83 -1.70 2.86 -12.00
C ALA A 83 -2.67 1.77 -11.48
N PRO A 84 -3.63 1.30 -12.31
CA PRO A 84 -4.42 0.13 -11.97
C PRO A 84 -3.52 -1.10 -11.72
N LEU A 85 -3.68 -1.74 -10.57
CA LEU A 85 -2.89 -2.89 -10.17
C LEU A 85 -3.78 -4.12 -10.00
N THR A 86 -3.19 -5.30 -10.22
CA THR A 86 -3.80 -6.59 -9.90
C THR A 86 -3.05 -7.26 -8.76
N GLY A 87 -3.77 -8.05 -7.94
CA GLY A 87 -3.12 -8.81 -6.85
C GLY A 87 -2.71 -7.96 -5.64
N VAL A 88 -3.36 -6.83 -5.42
CA VAL A 88 -3.12 -6.01 -4.21
C VAL A 88 -3.48 -6.79 -2.94
N ASN A 89 -2.74 -6.55 -1.85
CA ASN A 89 -2.89 -7.28 -0.58
C ASN A 89 -4.31 -7.21 -0.01
N PHE A 90 -4.99 -6.09 -0.18
CA PHE A 90 -6.37 -5.89 0.31
C PHE A 90 -7.38 -6.87 -0.29
N ASN A 91 -7.13 -7.45 -1.46
CA ASN A 91 -8.00 -8.48 -2.03
C ASN A 91 -8.15 -9.69 -1.11
N ALA A 92 -7.15 -9.97 -0.27
CA ALA A 92 -7.26 -11.02 0.74
C ALA A 92 -8.36 -10.74 1.78
N VAL A 93 -8.70 -9.48 2.04
CA VAL A 93 -9.80 -9.11 2.95
C VAL A 93 -11.15 -9.52 2.37
N TYR A 94 -11.37 -9.30 1.07
CA TYR A 94 -12.60 -9.73 0.42
C TYR A 94 -12.78 -11.24 0.45
N ASP A 95 -11.68 -11.98 0.21
CA ASP A 95 -11.70 -13.44 0.16
C ASP A 95 -11.92 -14.05 1.56
N GLU A 96 -11.21 -13.55 2.56
CA GLU A 96 -11.15 -14.19 3.88
C GLU A 96 -12.13 -13.59 4.91
N CYS A 97 -12.54 -12.32 4.73
CA CYS A 97 -13.46 -11.62 5.62
C CYS A 97 -14.70 -11.06 4.88
N PRO A 98 -15.41 -11.86 4.05
CA PRO A 98 -16.45 -11.36 3.15
C PRO A 98 -17.67 -10.77 3.87
N ARG A 99 -17.83 -11.03 5.18
CA ARG A 99 -18.93 -10.50 5.98
C ARG A 99 -18.59 -9.22 6.73
N ALA A 100 -17.32 -8.85 6.75
CA ALA A 100 -16.89 -7.63 7.42
C ALA A 100 -17.20 -6.40 6.55
N GLU A 101 -17.71 -5.35 7.17
CA GLU A 101 -17.68 -4.03 6.56
C GLU A 101 -16.21 -3.56 6.52
N SER A 102 -15.59 -3.63 5.34
CA SER A 102 -14.18 -3.34 5.19
C SER A 102 -13.92 -2.08 4.37
N ALA A 103 -12.93 -1.30 4.77
CA ALA A 103 -12.36 -0.23 3.95
C ALA A 103 -10.84 -0.25 4.07
N GLY A 104 -10.16 0.06 2.99
CA GLY A 104 -8.70 0.07 2.96
C GLY A 104 -8.12 1.18 2.11
N ILE A 105 -6.98 1.69 2.56
CA ILE A 105 -6.13 2.61 1.82
C ILE A 105 -4.69 2.10 1.79
N ALA A 106 -3.99 2.36 0.69
CA ALA A 106 -2.55 2.50 0.69
C ALA A 106 -2.23 3.96 1.04
N LEU A 107 -1.37 4.18 2.02
CA LEU A 107 -0.87 5.52 2.35
C LEU A 107 0.53 5.65 1.75
N GLU A 108 0.59 6.27 0.58
CA GLU A 108 1.77 6.32 -0.28
C GLU A 108 2.52 7.63 -0.09
N TYR A 109 3.76 7.57 0.43
CA TYR A 109 4.59 8.74 0.67
C TYR A 109 5.58 8.99 -0.46
N GLY A 110 5.56 10.20 -1.02
CA GLY A 110 6.53 10.61 -2.01
C GLY A 110 7.95 10.70 -1.47
N THR A 111 8.90 10.37 -2.32
CA THR A 111 10.35 10.39 -2.03
C THR A 111 11.12 11.16 -3.10
N LEU A 112 11.46 10.51 -4.20
CA LEU A 112 12.18 11.05 -5.35
C LEU A 112 11.24 11.19 -6.57
N PRO A 113 11.67 11.85 -7.64
CA PRO A 113 10.93 11.83 -8.92
C PRO A 113 10.68 10.38 -9.37
N VAL A 114 9.50 10.11 -9.91
CA VAL A 114 9.05 8.74 -10.25
C VAL A 114 10.01 7.98 -11.18
N LEU A 115 10.67 8.68 -12.11
CA LEU A 115 11.65 8.04 -12.99
C LEU A 115 12.91 7.59 -12.24
N ASP A 116 13.33 8.31 -11.22
CA ASP A 116 14.47 7.95 -10.40
C ASP A 116 14.16 6.72 -9.54
N VAL A 117 12.95 6.69 -8.92
CA VAL A 117 12.46 5.52 -8.20
C VAL A 117 12.38 4.30 -9.11
N PHE A 118 11.81 4.45 -10.31
CA PHE A 118 11.69 3.37 -11.29
C PHE A 118 13.05 2.85 -11.75
N ASN A 119 14.00 3.74 -12.00
CA ASN A 119 15.36 3.35 -12.40
C ASN A 119 16.11 2.64 -11.25
N ALA A 120 15.91 3.04 -10.01
CA ALA A 120 16.44 2.34 -8.85
C ALA A 120 15.89 0.90 -8.74
N LEU A 121 14.59 0.71 -8.93
CA LEU A 121 13.96 -0.62 -8.99
C LEU A 121 14.51 -1.47 -10.13
N ARG A 122 14.68 -0.89 -11.32
CA ARG A 122 15.25 -1.61 -12.47
C ARG A 122 16.69 -2.04 -12.21
N ALA A 123 17.48 -1.18 -11.57
CA ALA A 123 18.85 -1.52 -11.20
C ALA A 123 18.90 -2.65 -10.18
N ASP A 124 17.99 -2.66 -9.20
CA ASP A 124 17.90 -3.75 -8.22
C ASP A 124 17.45 -5.07 -8.86
N GLN A 125 16.47 -5.02 -9.76
CA GLN A 125 16.05 -6.19 -10.53
C GLN A 125 17.19 -6.74 -11.40
N TRP A 126 18.03 -5.86 -11.95
CA TRP A 126 19.23 -6.29 -12.67
C TRP A 126 20.15 -7.14 -11.79
N LEU A 127 20.32 -6.80 -10.50
CA LEU A 127 21.12 -7.62 -9.55
C LEU A 127 20.54 -9.02 -9.36
N SER A 128 19.20 -9.16 -9.40
CA SER A 128 18.56 -10.48 -9.26
C SER A 128 18.87 -11.38 -10.45
N ASN A 129 19.01 -10.78 -11.63
CA ASN A 129 19.33 -11.51 -12.88
C ASN A 129 20.85 -11.65 -13.10
N HIS A 130 21.69 -11.00 -12.27
CA HIS A 130 23.16 -11.03 -12.36
C HIS A 130 23.72 -11.31 -10.96
N PRO A 131 23.82 -12.59 -10.55
CA PRO A 131 24.14 -12.94 -9.15
C PRO A 131 25.56 -12.54 -8.71
N ASP A 132 26.51 -12.41 -9.64
CA ASP A 132 27.94 -12.15 -9.37
C ASP A 132 28.44 -10.80 -9.90
N PRO A 133 27.78 -9.67 -9.59
CA PRO A 133 28.29 -8.35 -9.96
C PRO A 133 29.46 -7.98 -9.04
N PRO A 134 30.35 -7.05 -9.47
CA PRO A 134 31.36 -6.47 -8.59
C PRO A 134 30.73 -5.94 -7.29
N ALA A 135 31.39 -6.18 -6.15
CA ALA A 135 30.87 -5.77 -4.83
C ALA A 135 30.53 -4.29 -4.76
N ALA A 136 31.33 -3.42 -5.36
CA ALA A 136 31.07 -1.98 -5.42
C ALA A 136 29.79 -1.65 -6.20
N THR A 137 29.55 -2.32 -7.33
CA THR A 137 28.32 -2.16 -8.13
C THR A 137 27.10 -2.57 -7.33
N ARG A 138 27.13 -3.73 -6.66
CA ARG A 138 26.07 -4.20 -5.77
C ARG A 138 25.77 -3.18 -4.67
N ALA A 139 26.82 -2.71 -3.98
CA ALA A 139 26.66 -1.73 -2.90
C ALA A 139 26.02 -0.43 -3.39
N THR A 140 26.47 0.09 -4.53
CA THR A 140 25.89 1.31 -5.13
C THR A 140 24.43 1.13 -5.46
N ILE A 141 24.04 0.03 -6.12
CA ILE A 141 22.63 -0.22 -6.49
C ILE A 141 21.76 -0.38 -5.24
N LYS A 142 22.21 -1.12 -4.23
CA LYS A 142 21.45 -1.28 -2.96
C LYS A 142 21.27 0.04 -2.22
N GLN A 143 22.27 0.91 -2.26
CA GLN A 143 22.15 2.26 -1.69
C GLN A 143 21.14 3.10 -2.48
N GLN A 144 21.18 3.07 -3.81
CA GLN A 144 20.22 3.79 -4.66
C GLN A 144 18.76 3.37 -4.40
N VAL A 145 18.51 2.07 -4.28
CA VAL A 145 17.17 1.57 -3.93
C VAL A 145 16.74 2.03 -2.55
N ARG A 146 17.63 1.94 -1.56
CA ARG A 146 17.32 2.45 -0.22
C ARG A 146 16.94 3.92 -0.28
N ASP A 147 17.74 4.76 -0.94
CA ASP A 147 17.53 6.21 -1.00
C ASP A 147 16.28 6.59 -1.79
N ALA A 148 15.89 5.74 -2.76
CA ALA A 148 14.65 5.90 -3.53
C ALA A 148 13.40 5.66 -2.70
N PHE A 149 13.44 4.83 -1.65
CA PHE A 149 12.29 4.47 -0.84
C PHE A 149 12.36 4.97 0.61
N TYR A 150 13.51 5.38 1.08
CA TYR A 150 13.70 5.88 2.44
C TYR A 150 14.60 7.10 2.45
N GLN A 151 14.02 8.23 2.83
CA GLN A 151 14.79 9.46 3.00
C GLN A 151 15.21 9.62 4.46
N ASP A 152 16.51 9.53 4.71
CA ASP A 152 17.09 9.68 6.06
C ASP A 152 17.21 11.16 6.45
N ALA A 153 16.06 11.85 6.48
CA ALA A 153 15.92 13.26 6.79
C ALA A 153 14.80 13.46 7.81
N ASP A 154 15.05 14.21 8.88
CA ASP A 154 14.13 14.33 10.01
C ASP A 154 12.81 15.00 9.62
N ASP A 155 12.84 15.95 8.69
CA ASP A 155 11.65 16.60 8.16
C ASP A 155 10.74 15.60 7.43
N TRP A 156 11.32 14.74 6.57
CA TRP A 156 10.56 13.71 5.86
C TRP A 156 9.97 12.67 6.83
N LYS A 157 10.76 12.19 7.79
CA LYS A 157 10.30 11.27 8.83
C LYS A 157 9.16 11.88 9.66
N GLY A 158 9.27 13.17 10.01
CA GLY A 158 8.21 13.90 10.70
C GLY A 158 6.91 13.93 9.91
N MET A 159 6.96 14.27 8.61
CA MET A 159 5.80 14.25 7.72
C MET A 159 5.15 12.86 7.62
N VAL A 160 5.97 11.80 7.52
CA VAL A 160 5.47 10.41 7.47
C VAL A 160 4.73 10.05 8.74
N VAL A 161 5.35 10.28 9.92
CA VAL A 161 4.78 9.91 11.22
C VAL A 161 3.49 10.67 11.51
N GLU A 162 3.46 11.99 11.24
CA GLU A 162 2.27 12.82 11.47
C GLU A 162 1.07 12.32 10.65
N GLN A 163 1.25 12.10 9.36
CA GLN A 163 0.16 11.63 8.48
C GLN A 163 -0.24 10.19 8.77
N ALA A 164 0.72 9.30 9.10
CA ALA A 164 0.45 7.93 9.51
C ALA A 164 -0.44 7.90 10.76
N LEU A 165 -0.09 8.71 11.77
CA LEU A 165 -0.87 8.82 13.00
C LEU A 165 -2.27 9.34 12.74
N ALA A 166 -2.40 10.42 11.94
CA ALA A 166 -3.69 10.99 11.58
C ALA A 166 -4.60 9.97 10.88
N CYS A 167 -4.07 9.22 9.90
CA CYS A 167 -4.82 8.18 9.20
C CYS A 167 -5.20 7.02 10.13
N THR A 168 -4.31 6.61 11.03
CA THR A 168 -4.60 5.54 12.00
C THR A 168 -5.71 5.95 12.97
N LEU A 169 -5.65 7.17 13.51
CA LEU A 169 -6.68 7.70 14.41
C LEU A 169 -8.03 7.82 13.69
N ALA A 170 -8.05 8.25 12.42
CA ALA A 170 -9.27 8.32 11.64
C ALA A 170 -9.91 6.93 11.47
N ALA A 171 -9.11 5.90 11.17
CA ALA A 171 -9.59 4.52 11.08
C ALA A 171 -10.18 4.02 12.42
N VAL A 172 -9.46 4.23 13.53
CA VAL A 172 -9.93 3.83 14.87
C VAL A 172 -11.25 4.52 15.22
N GLN A 173 -11.37 5.80 14.93
CA GLN A 173 -12.61 6.55 15.14
C GLN A 173 -13.77 6.03 14.27
N ALA A 174 -13.50 5.72 12.99
CA ALA A 174 -14.51 5.17 12.10
C ALA A 174 -15.00 3.78 12.56
N LEU A 175 -14.06 2.92 13.00
CA LEU A 175 -14.39 1.61 13.56
C LEU A 175 -15.22 1.70 14.84
N GLY A 176 -14.96 2.70 15.69
CA GLY A 176 -15.68 2.93 16.94
C GLY A 176 -17.07 3.55 16.78
N ARG A 177 -17.30 4.30 15.72
CA ARG A 177 -18.62 4.85 15.39
C ARG A 177 -19.45 3.75 14.76
N GLY A 178 -20.28 3.04 15.53
CA GLY A 178 -21.31 2.19 14.92
C GLY A 178 -22.05 3.05 13.87
N GLU A 179 -22.16 2.61 12.61
CA GLU A 179 -23.10 3.27 11.71
C GLU A 179 -24.47 3.22 12.40
N ALA A 180 -25.01 4.38 12.76
CA ALA A 180 -26.43 4.47 13.05
C ALA A 180 -27.10 3.89 11.81
N ALA A 181 -27.89 2.82 11.99
CA ALA A 181 -28.69 2.25 10.92
C ALA A 181 -29.39 3.40 10.22
N GLY A 182 -29.08 3.64 8.93
CA GLY A 182 -29.83 4.59 8.15
C GLY A 182 -31.31 4.20 8.22
N PRO A 183 -32.24 5.16 8.15
CA PRO A 183 -33.66 4.86 8.18
C PRO A 183 -33.98 3.86 7.06
N ALA A 184 -34.72 2.82 7.43
CA ALA A 184 -35.21 1.78 6.54
C ALA A 184 -36.13 2.36 5.45
#